data_328baefcd4c51e0f27dc2003da11c791
#
_entry.id   328baefcd4c51e0f27dc2003da11c791
#
_cell.length_a   1.000
_cell.length_b   1.000
_cell.length_c   1.000
_cell.angle_alpha   90.00
_cell.angle_beta   90.00
_cell.angle_gamma   90.00
#
_symmetry.space_group_name_H-M   'P 1'
#
loop_
_entity.id
_entity.type
_entity.pdbx_description
1 polymer ?
#
loop_
_entity_poly.entity_id
_entity_poly.type
_entity_poly.pdbx_seq_one_letter_code
_entity_poly.pdbx_strand_id
1 'polypeptide(L)'
;MFYYFKIIIFLNLFLFSFKAFSQNDFKEFLSDISKEAEKKGIATKLIKDFKNKTVFIPRVIELDRSQPEFKLTLDQYLNKVVTPTRIKKARIKYNENKEILNKIGNFYGVQPRFIVALWGIETDFGRLTGGFSVISALSTLAFEGRRHEYFKKELLNALTIINDGHIKMNKMTGSWAGAMGQCQFMPSS
;
A
#
# COMPACT_ATOMS: atom_id res chain seq x y z
N MET A 1 -44.24 -31.22 -44.71
CA MET A 1 -42.98 -30.60 -45.16
C MET A 1 -42.47 -29.75 -43.99
N PHE A 2 -41.62 -30.32 -43.10
CA PHE A 2 -41.14 -29.69 -41.85
C PHE A 2 -39.83 -28.99 -42.11
N TYR A 3 -39.79 -27.68 -41.99
CA TYR A 3 -38.55 -26.90 -42.00
C TYR A 3 -37.93 -26.93 -40.61
N TYR A 4 -36.80 -27.59 -40.47
CA TYR A 4 -35.95 -27.50 -39.28
C TYR A 4 -35.12 -26.20 -39.30
N PHE A 5 -35.49 -25.25 -38.42
CA PHE A 5 -34.71 -24.04 -38.18
C PHE A 5 -33.58 -24.39 -37.21
N LYS A 6 -32.35 -24.52 -37.72
CA LYS A 6 -31.15 -24.73 -36.89
C LYS A 6 -30.75 -23.38 -36.32
N ILE A 7 -31.05 -23.17 -35.05
CA ILE A 7 -30.51 -22.03 -34.28
C ILE A 7 -29.06 -22.42 -33.90
N ILE A 8 -28.09 -21.80 -34.56
CA ILE A 8 -26.70 -21.85 -34.17
C ILE A 8 -26.48 -20.80 -33.05
N ILE A 9 -26.43 -21.28 -31.81
CA ILE A 9 -26.03 -20.43 -30.67
C ILE A 9 -24.53 -20.27 -30.75
N PHE A 10 -24.07 -19.11 -31.20
CA PHE A 10 -22.66 -18.67 -31.05
C PHE A 10 -22.40 -18.36 -29.58
N LEU A 11 -21.85 -19.34 -28.86
CA LEU A 11 -21.36 -19.15 -27.52
C LEU A 11 -20.02 -18.38 -27.62
N ASN A 12 -20.09 -17.04 -27.58
CA ASN A 12 -18.91 -16.20 -27.41
C ASN A 12 -18.36 -16.44 -26.01
N LEU A 13 -17.46 -17.41 -25.87
CA LEU A 13 -16.58 -17.54 -24.74
C LEU A 13 -15.63 -16.34 -24.76
N PHE A 14 -16.00 -15.28 -24.07
CA PHE A 14 -15.07 -14.22 -23.66
C PHE A 14 -14.07 -14.86 -22.68
N LEU A 15 -13.00 -15.43 -23.25
CA LEU A 15 -11.82 -15.82 -22.48
C LEU A 15 -11.22 -14.55 -21.90
N PHE A 16 -11.66 -14.16 -20.73
CA PHE A 16 -10.88 -13.26 -19.87
C PHE A 16 -9.58 -14.01 -19.58
N SER A 17 -8.57 -13.72 -20.37
CA SER A 17 -7.20 -14.14 -20.08
C SER A 17 -6.78 -13.46 -18.78
N PHE A 18 -7.10 -14.07 -17.64
CA PHE A 18 -6.37 -13.79 -16.43
C PHE A 18 -4.92 -14.14 -16.74
N LYS A 19 -4.05 -13.13 -16.86
CA LYS A 19 -2.61 -13.34 -16.85
C LYS A 19 -2.29 -14.10 -15.57
N ALA A 20 -2.16 -15.42 -15.66
CA ALA A 20 -1.67 -16.24 -14.56
C ALA A 20 -0.20 -15.84 -14.38
N PHE A 21 0.08 -15.02 -13.39
CA PHE A 21 1.44 -14.65 -13.03
C PHE A 21 2.18 -15.89 -12.55
N SER A 22 3.18 -16.32 -13.30
CA SER A 22 4.04 -17.43 -12.91
C SER A 22 4.95 -16.99 -11.75
N GLN A 23 5.24 -17.91 -10.83
CA GLN A 23 6.20 -17.67 -9.77
C GLN A 23 7.61 -17.39 -10.32
N ASN A 24 7.92 -17.93 -11.50
CA ASN A 24 9.19 -17.68 -12.17
C ASN A 24 9.27 -16.24 -12.70
N ASP A 25 8.19 -15.70 -13.27
CA ASP A 25 8.14 -14.32 -13.78
C ASP A 25 8.35 -13.31 -12.63
N PHE A 26 7.77 -13.61 -11.46
CA PHE A 26 7.98 -12.75 -10.28
C PHE A 26 9.43 -12.79 -9.78
N LYS A 27 10.09 -13.95 -9.81
CA LYS A 27 11.51 -14.07 -9.46
C LYS A 27 12.42 -13.34 -10.44
N GLU A 28 12.10 -13.39 -11.72
CA GLU A 28 12.81 -12.63 -12.75
C GLU A 28 12.67 -11.12 -12.52
N PHE A 29 11.44 -10.66 -12.29
CA PHE A 29 11.18 -9.27 -11.90
C PHE A 29 11.99 -8.84 -10.66
N LEU A 30 12.03 -9.65 -9.59
CA LEU A 30 12.87 -9.33 -8.41
C LEU A 30 14.37 -9.28 -8.77
N SER A 31 14.81 -10.08 -9.73
CA SER A 31 16.20 -10.04 -10.21
C SER A 31 16.51 -8.73 -10.94
N ASP A 32 15.58 -8.22 -11.73
CA ASP A 32 15.77 -6.95 -12.45
C ASP A 32 15.73 -5.76 -11.49
N ILE A 33 14.81 -5.74 -10.53
CA ILE A 33 14.82 -4.75 -9.44
C ILE A 33 16.14 -4.80 -8.65
N SER A 34 16.70 -6.00 -8.44
CA SER A 34 17.97 -6.16 -7.74
C SER A 34 19.12 -5.46 -8.49
N LYS A 35 19.18 -5.57 -9.81
CA LYS A 35 20.18 -4.89 -10.64
C LYS A 35 20.06 -3.36 -10.53
N GLU A 36 18.82 -2.84 -10.49
CA GLU A 36 18.58 -1.40 -10.28
C GLU A 36 18.99 -0.96 -8.86
N ALA A 37 18.68 -1.78 -7.85
CA ALA A 37 19.06 -1.52 -6.47
C ALA A 37 20.60 -1.52 -6.27
N GLU A 38 21.33 -2.43 -6.92
CA GLU A 38 22.80 -2.46 -6.94
C GLU A 38 23.37 -1.15 -7.49
N LYS A 39 22.82 -0.67 -8.62
CA LYS A 39 23.24 0.62 -9.22
C LYS A 39 23.00 1.82 -8.30
N LYS A 40 22.06 1.71 -7.36
CA LYS A 40 21.76 2.72 -6.33
C LYS A 40 22.61 2.55 -5.06
N GLY A 41 23.54 1.61 -5.02
CA GLY A 41 24.41 1.38 -3.88
C GLY A 41 23.78 0.56 -2.73
N ILE A 42 22.68 -0.14 -2.99
CA ILE A 42 22.09 -1.04 -1.98
C ILE A 42 23.04 -2.22 -1.73
N ALA A 43 23.30 -2.51 -0.45
CA ALA A 43 24.25 -3.54 -0.04
C ALA A 43 23.83 -4.94 -0.55
N THR A 44 24.81 -5.70 -1.04
CA THR A 44 24.61 -7.05 -1.61
C THR A 44 23.89 -8.00 -0.63
N LYS A 45 24.14 -7.88 0.68
CA LYS A 45 23.44 -8.66 1.70
C LYS A 45 21.94 -8.37 1.71
N LEU A 46 21.54 -7.09 1.61
CA LEU A 46 20.14 -6.70 1.57
C LEU A 46 19.47 -7.17 0.26
N ILE A 47 20.18 -7.08 -0.85
CA ILE A 47 19.68 -7.59 -2.15
C ILE A 47 19.44 -9.11 -2.10
N LYS A 48 20.33 -9.87 -1.48
CA LYS A 48 20.12 -11.31 -1.26
C LYS A 48 18.90 -11.58 -0.39
N ASP A 49 18.72 -10.84 0.68
CA ASP A 49 17.56 -10.94 1.57
C ASP A 49 16.27 -10.55 0.82
N PHE A 50 16.29 -9.49 0.04
CA PHE A 50 15.19 -9.04 -0.80
C PHE A 50 14.74 -10.16 -1.77
N LYS A 51 15.65 -10.73 -2.54
CA LYS A 51 15.34 -11.82 -3.49
C LYS A 51 14.77 -13.06 -2.81
N ASN A 52 15.28 -13.42 -1.63
CA ASN A 52 14.92 -14.66 -0.97
C ASN A 52 13.67 -14.56 -0.08
N LYS A 53 13.38 -13.37 0.47
CA LYS A 53 12.30 -13.17 1.46
C LYS A 53 11.08 -12.44 0.92
N THR A 54 11.18 -11.85 -0.28
CA THR A 54 10.06 -11.16 -0.91
C THR A 54 9.12 -12.18 -1.53
N VAL A 55 7.85 -12.07 -1.22
CA VAL A 55 6.81 -12.97 -1.72
C VAL A 55 5.74 -12.20 -2.49
N PHE A 56 5.18 -12.84 -3.51
CA PHE A 56 4.02 -12.34 -4.22
C PHE A 56 2.77 -12.47 -3.35
N ILE A 57 1.98 -11.41 -3.20
CA ILE A 57 0.80 -11.38 -2.32
C ILE A 57 -0.46 -11.10 -3.16
N PRO A 58 -1.20 -12.13 -3.62
CA PRO A 58 -2.41 -11.93 -4.45
C PRO A 58 -3.44 -11.00 -3.79
N ARG A 59 -3.59 -11.08 -2.46
CA ARG A 59 -4.50 -10.25 -1.70
C ARG A 59 -4.25 -8.74 -1.87
N VAL A 60 -3.01 -8.33 -2.11
CA VAL A 60 -2.66 -6.93 -2.39
C VAL A 60 -3.31 -6.45 -3.69
N ILE A 61 -3.31 -7.27 -4.73
CA ILE A 61 -3.96 -6.95 -6.02
C ILE A 61 -5.48 -6.87 -5.87
N GLU A 62 -6.09 -7.78 -5.10
CA GLU A 62 -7.53 -7.75 -4.84
C GLU A 62 -7.93 -6.44 -4.14
N LEU A 63 -7.16 -6.02 -3.13
CA LEU A 63 -7.40 -4.77 -2.41
C LEU A 63 -7.20 -3.55 -3.31
N ASP A 64 -6.15 -3.53 -4.15
CA ASP A 64 -5.91 -2.45 -5.11
C ASP A 64 -7.05 -2.29 -6.13
N ARG A 65 -7.70 -3.38 -6.51
CA ARG A 65 -8.83 -3.36 -7.48
C ARG A 65 -10.19 -3.08 -6.84
N SER A 66 -10.32 -3.22 -5.51
CA SER A 66 -11.58 -3.14 -4.77
C SER A 66 -11.71 -1.91 -3.87
N GLN A 67 -11.01 -0.81 -4.20
CA GLN A 67 -10.99 0.42 -3.37
C GLN A 67 -12.42 0.95 -3.13
N PRO A 68 -12.93 0.92 -1.89
CA PRO A 68 -14.32 1.28 -1.59
C PRO A 68 -14.62 2.78 -1.69
N GLU A 69 -13.61 3.63 -1.58
CA GLU A 69 -13.72 5.10 -1.65
C GLU A 69 -14.25 5.60 -2.99
N PHE A 70 -14.09 4.82 -4.06
CA PHE A 70 -14.67 5.13 -5.37
C PHE A 70 -16.14 4.68 -5.52
N LYS A 71 -16.71 4.05 -4.49
CA LYS A 71 -18.07 3.48 -4.51
C LYS A 71 -19.05 4.18 -3.56
N LEU A 72 -18.55 5.05 -2.67
CA LEU A 72 -19.33 5.73 -1.65
C LEU A 72 -19.57 7.20 -2.03
N THR A 73 -20.76 7.73 -1.70
CA THR A 73 -20.96 9.18 -1.70
C THR A 73 -20.15 9.84 -0.58
N LEU A 74 -19.91 11.16 -0.67
CA LEU A 74 -19.21 11.90 0.36
C LEU A 74 -19.85 11.72 1.75
N ASP A 75 -21.18 11.82 1.83
CA ASP A 75 -21.90 11.65 3.10
C ASP A 75 -21.75 10.24 3.68
N GLN A 76 -21.84 9.22 2.83
CA GLN A 76 -21.61 7.83 3.25
C GLN A 76 -20.19 7.62 3.75
N TYR A 77 -19.21 8.21 3.08
CA TYR A 77 -17.81 8.17 3.50
C TYR A 77 -17.61 8.88 4.84
N LEU A 78 -18.11 10.12 4.97
CA LEU A 78 -17.99 10.91 6.21
C LEU A 78 -18.64 10.20 7.39
N ASN A 79 -19.86 9.70 7.24
CA ASN A 79 -20.56 8.95 8.30
C ASN A 79 -19.80 7.70 8.76
N LYS A 80 -19.08 7.04 7.82
CA LYS A 80 -18.26 5.87 8.13
C LYS A 80 -16.94 6.25 8.82
N VAL A 81 -16.33 7.36 8.43
CA VAL A 81 -14.99 7.75 8.89
C VAL A 81 -15.05 8.66 10.12
N VAL A 82 -15.99 9.60 10.18
CA VAL A 82 -16.12 10.59 11.26
C VAL A 82 -17.19 10.15 12.26
N THR A 83 -16.89 9.08 13.01
CA THR A 83 -17.81 8.56 14.03
C THR A 83 -17.72 9.32 15.35
N PRO A 84 -18.79 9.36 16.17
CA PRO A 84 -18.74 9.96 17.52
C PRO A 84 -17.60 9.40 18.38
N THR A 85 -17.35 8.09 18.29
CA THR A 85 -16.26 7.42 19.01
C THR A 85 -14.89 7.94 18.56
N ARG A 86 -14.66 8.12 17.25
CA ARG A 86 -13.39 8.67 16.74
C ARG A 86 -13.21 10.12 17.13
N ILE A 87 -14.29 10.92 17.11
CA ILE A 87 -14.25 12.32 17.58
C ILE A 87 -13.86 12.37 19.07
N LYS A 88 -14.47 11.53 19.92
CA LYS A 88 -14.12 11.45 21.34
C LYS A 88 -12.65 11.08 21.54
N LYS A 89 -12.15 10.06 20.84
CA LYS A 89 -10.74 9.67 20.88
C LYS A 89 -9.82 10.81 20.41
N ALA A 90 -10.18 11.51 19.33
CA ALA A 90 -9.39 12.64 18.84
C ALA A 90 -9.22 13.74 19.87
N ARG A 91 -10.29 14.08 20.60
CA ARG A 91 -10.22 15.07 21.69
C ARG A 91 -9.33 14.60 22.84
N ILE A 92 -9.40 13.34 23.21
CA ILE A 92 -8.52 12.75 24.23
C ILE A 92 -7.06 12.81 23.75
N LYS A 93 -6.77 12.34 22.55
CA LYS A 93 -5.40 12.32 21.97
C LYS A 93 -4.84 13.74 21.79
N TYR A 94 -5.67 14.70 21.43
CA TYR A 94 -5.29 16.12 21.38
C TYR A 94 -4.84 16.60 22.77
N ASN A 95 -5.61 16.35 23.81
CA ASN A 95 -5.29 16.81 25.17
C ASN A 95 -4.05 16.10 25.74
N GLU A 96 -3.93 14.77 25.54
CA GLU A 96 -2.77 13.99 25.96
C GLU A 96 -1.45 14.47 25.33
N ASN A 97 -1.50 15.00 24.11
CA ASN A 97 -0.33 15.40 23.34
C ASN A 97 -0.26 16.91 23.09
N LYS A 98 -1.01 17.73 23.84
CA LYS A 98 -1.22 19.15 23.57
C LYS A 98 0.10 19.93 23.45
N GLU A 99 1.05 19.67 24.33
CA GLU A 99 2.33 20.38 24.36
C GLU A 99 3.14 20.14 23.09
N ILE A 100 3.36 18.88 22.73
CA ILE A 100 4.12 18.53 21.50
C ILE A 100 3.38 18.94 20.23
N LEU A 101 2.05 18.84 20.20
CA LEU A 101 1.24 19.28 19.08
C LEU A 101 1.33 20.80 18.86
N ASN A 102 1.32 21.60 19.94
CA ASN A 102 1.50 23.04 19.85
C ASN A 102 2.91 23.40 19.38
N LYS A 103 3.94 22.71 19.91
CA LYS A 103 5.34 22.92 19.48
C LYS A 103 5.49 22.67 17.98
N ILE A 104 4.98 21.54 17.48
CA ILE A 104 5.01 21.18 16.05
C ILE A 104 4.17 22.18 15.24
N GLY A 105 2.95 22.46 15.70
CA GLY A 105 2.04 23.38 15.02
C GLY A 105 2.63 24.77 14.85
N ASN A 106 3.25 25.33 15.89
CA ASN A 106 3.91 26.62 15.84
C ASN A 106 5.13 26.61 14.92
N PHE A 107 5.93 25.53 14.96
CA PHE A 107 7.14 25.41 14.14
C PHE A 107 6.83 25.33 12.64
N TYR A 108 5.81 24.55 12.26
CA TYR A 108 5.43 24.32 10.87
C TYR A 108 4.26 25.19 10.37
N GLY A 109 3.68 26.05 11.20
CA GLY A 109 2.51 26.87 10.84
C GLY A 109 1.23 26.05 10.62
N VAL A 110 1.11 24.86 11.25
CA VAL A 110 -0.02 23.95 11.09
C VAL A 110 -0.85 23.88 12.36
N GLN A 111 -2.16 24.05 12.23
CA GLN A 111 -3.04 23.92 13.39
C GLN A 111 -3.04 22.49 13.95
N PRO A 112 -2.76 22.27 15.24
CA PRO A 112 -2.66 20.96 15.87
C PRO A 112 -3.86 20.03 15.62
N ARG A 113 -5.06 20.60 15.46
CA ARG A 113 -6.28 19.82 15.17
C ARG A 113 -6.20 19.01 13.87
N PHE A 114 -5.51 19.54 12.84
CA PHE A 114 -5.35 18.82 11.59
C PHE A 114 -4.39 17.63 11.72
N ILE A 115 -3.32 17.78 12.51
CA ILE A 115 -2.39 16.70 12.81
C ILE A 115 -3.13 15.54 13.49
N VAL A 116 -3.93 15.84 14.49
CA VAL A 116 -4.72 14.83 15.23
C VAL A 116 -5.81 14.20 14.35
N ALA A 117 -6.46 15.00 13.50
CA ALA A 117 -7.48 14.49 12.58
C ALA A 117 -6.90 13.48 11.59
N LEU A 118 -5.75 13.81 10.95
CA LEU A 118 -5.04 12.89 10.05
C LEU A 118 -4.61 11.62 10.79
N TRP A 119 -3.98 11.74 11.96
CA TRP A 119 -3.60 10.59 12.77
C TRP A 119 -4.78 9.67 13.09
N GLY A 120 -5.95 10.26 13.40
CA GLY A 120 -7.17 9.50 13.65
C GLY A 120 -7.74 8.81 12.42
N ILE A 121 -7.71 9.48 11.25
CA ILE A 121 -8.25 8.95 10.00
C ILE A 121 -7.35 7.83 9.47
N GLU A 122 -6.04 8.05 9.44
CA GLU A 122 -5.07 7.13 8.85
C GLU A 122 -4.97 5.80 9.62
N THR A 123 -4.86 5.86 10.94
CA THR A 123 -4.52 4.65 11.70
C THR A 123 -5.33 4.44 12.98
N ASP A 124 -6.41 5.21 13.20
CA ASP A 124 -7.11 5.23 14.49
C ASP A 124 -6.12 5.46 15.65
N PHE A 125 -5.29 6.49 15.52
CA PHE A 125 -4.26 6.91 16.48
C PHE A 125 -3.18 5.85 16.72
N GLY A 126 -2.69 5.24 15.66
CA GLY A 126 -1.61 4.25 15.69
C GLY A 126 -2.07 2.82 15.97
N ARG A 127 -3.37 2.58 16.12
CA ARG A 127 -3.92 1.24 16.39
C ARG A 127 -3.91 0.34 15.15
N LEU A 128 -4.06 0.90 13.95
CA LEU A 128 -4.22 0.19 12.68
C LEU A 128 -3.18 0.67 11.68
N THR A 129 -1.93 0.28 11.85
CA THR A 129 -0.82 0.70 10.98
C THR A 129 -0.60 -0.21 9.77
N GLY A 130 -1.41 -1.27 9.64
CA GLY A 130 -1.25 -2.28 8.60
C GLY A 130 -0.38 -3.46 9.05
N GLY A 131 -0.51 -4.58 8.34
CA GLY A 131 0.19 -5.83 8.66
C GLY A 131 0.88 -6.48 7.46
N PHE A 132 0.91 -5.81 6.30
CA PHE A 132 1.61 -6.33 5.13
C PHE A 132 3.10 -6.02 5.21
N SER A 133 3.94 -6.95 4.72
CA SER A 133 5.33 -6.62 4.40
C SER A 133 5.33 -5.56 3.30
N VAL A 134 5.85 -4.37 3.59
CA VAL A 134 5.89 -3.25 2.65
C VAL A 134 6.68 -3.65 1.39
N ILE A 135 7.81 -4.31 1.56
CA ILE A 135 8.63 -4.79 0.44
C ILE A 135 7.85 -5.75 -0.46
N SER A 136 7.17 -6.75 0.11
CA SER A 136 6.40 -7.70 -0.67
C SER A 136 5.16 -7.07 -1.32
N ALA A 137 4.49 -6.14 -0.63
CA ALA A 137 3.33 -5.43 -1.16
C ALA A 137 3.71 -4.54 -2.35
N LEU A 138 4.76 -3.72 -2.20
CA LEU A 138 5.26 -2.86 -3.27
C LEU A 138 5.79 -3.66 -4.46
N SER A 139 6.51 -4.77 -4.21
CA SER A 139 6.98 -5.68 -5.26
C SER A 139 5.81 -6.29 -6.03
N THR A 140 4.75 -6.72 -5.33
CA THR A 140 3.56 -7.29 -5.96
C THR A 140 2.85 -6.28 -6.85
N LEU A 141 2.66 -5.04 -6.38
CA LEU A 141 2.00 -3.97 -7.13
C LEU A 141 2.83 -3.48 -8.32
N ALA A 142 4.15 -3.40 -8.16
CA ALA A 142 5.05 -3.07 -9.25
C ALA A 142 5.04 -4.16 -10.34
N PHE A 143 5.05 -5.42 -9.92
CA PHE A 143 5.03 -6.56 -10.85
C PHE A 143 3.69 -6.67 -11.60
N GLU A 144 2.54 -6.43 -10.95
CA GLU A 144 1.21 -6.47 -11.59
C GLU A 144 1.08 -5.47 -12.74
N GLY A 145 1.77 -4.35 -12.68
CA GLY A 145 2.03 -3.47 -13.81
C GLY A 145 1.09 -2.28 -13.96
N ARG A 146 -0.09 -2.22 -13.34
CA ARG A 146 -1.07 -1.12 -13.50
C ARG A 146 -0.49 0.25 -13.15
N ARG A 147 0.38 0.31 -12.12
CA ARG A 147 1.12 1.50 -11.69
C ARG A 147 2.59 1.15 -11.47
N HIS A 148 3.18 0.44 -12.44
CA HIS A 148 4.52 -0.13 -12.35
C HIS A 148 5.58 0.87 -11.87
N GLU A 149 5.75 1.97 -12.59
CA GLU A 149 6.82 2.94 -12.30
C GLU A 149 6.66 3.58 -10.92
N TYR A 150 5.43 3.87 -10.51
CA TYR A 150 5.17 4.42 -9.19
C TYR A 150 5.58 3.45 -8.08
N PHE A 151 5.09 2.21 -8.12
CA PHE A 151 5.39 1.24 -7.07
C PHE A 151 6.84 0.74 -7.12
N LYS A 152 7.46 0.68 -8.29
CA LYS A 152 8.89 0.42 -8.43
C LYS A 152 9.74 1.50 -7.74
N LYS A 153 9.41 2.77 -7.94
CA LYS A 153 10.07 3.89 -7.26
C LYS A 153 9.93 3.78 -5.74
N GLU A 154 8.72 3.52 -5.25
CA GLU A 154 8.47 3.35 -3.81
C GLU A 154 9.22 2.14 -3.23
N LEU A 155 9.29 1.03 -3.97
CA LEU A 155 10.07 -0.15 -3.58
C LEU A 155 11.57 0.16 -3.44
N LEU A 156 12.15 0.88 -4.39
CA LEU A 156 13.55 1.28 -4.33
C LEU A 156 13.81 2.23 -3.15
N ASN A 157 12.90 3.17 -2.87
CA ASN A 157 12.98 4.03 -1.69
C ASN A 157 12.90 3.22 -0.39
N ALA A 158 11.99 2.23 -0.32
CA ALA A 158 11.89 1.34 0.84
C ALA A 158 13.19 0.53 1.06
N LEU A 159 13.82 0.05 0.00
CA LEU A 159 15.12 -0.62 0.07
C LEU A 159 16.22 0.33 0.55
N THR A 160 16.21 1.60 0.13
CA THR A 160 17.14 2.63 0.61
C THR A 160 16.98 2.86 2.11
N ILE A 161 15.76 3.06 2.61
CA ILE A 161 15.47 3.22 4.04
C ILE A 161 16.02 2.06 4.87
N ILE A 162 15.90 0.82 4.37
CA ILE A 162 16.46 -0.36 5.04
C ILE A 162 17.98 -0.37 4.96
N ASN A 163 18.55 -0.03 3.81
CA ASN A 163 20.00 0.03 3.58
C ASN A 163 20.69 1.03 4.49
N ASP A 164 20.04 2.18 4.70
CA ASP A 164 20.53 3.25 5.59
C ASP A 164 20.35 2.92 7.08
N GLY A 165 19.78 1.76 7.40
CA GLY A 165 19.68 1.24 8.76
C GLY A 165 18.52 1.78 9.60
N HIS A 166 17.61 2.55 9.00
CA HIS A 166 16.47 3.15 9.73
C HIS A 166 15.47 2.08 10.24
N ILE A 167 15.31 0.98 9.51
CA ILE A 167 14.45 -0.13 9.91
C ILE A 167 14.96 -1.46 9.32
N LYS A 168 14.74 -2.56 10.02
CA LYS A 168 15.02 -3.90 9.48
C LYS A 168 13.93 -4.34 8.51
N MET A 169 14.28 -5.02 7.42
CA MET A 169 13.35 -5.49 6.39
C MET A 169 12.15 -6.26 6.96
N ASN A 170 12.37 -7.14 7.95
CA ASN A 170 11.32 -7.92 8.59
C ASN A 170 10.45 -7.12 9.58
N LYS A 171 10.77 -5.88 9.84
CA LYS A 171 10.00 -4.94 10.68
C LYS A 171 9.28 -3.88 9.86
N MET A 172 9.59 -3.79 8.55
CA MET A 172 8.95 -2.83 7.65
C MET A 172 7.57 -3.35 7.24
N THR A 173 6.58 -3.06 8.10
CA THR A 173 5.17 -3.41 7.88
C THR A 173 4.32 -2.17 7.68
N GLY A 174 3.23 -2.31 6.93
CA GLY A 174 2.35 -1.20 6.60
C GLY A 174 1.05 -1.64 5.94
N SER A 175 0.45 -0.73 5.18
CA SER A 175 -0.74 -1.00 4.39
C SER A 175 -0.44 -1.94 3.21
N TRP A 176 -1.49 -2.42 2.57
CA TRP A 176 -1.40 -3.19 1.33
C TRP A 176 -0.73 -2.41 0.18
N ALA A 177 -0.79 -1.08 0.21
CA ALA A 177 -0.20 -0.20 -0.80
C ALA A 177 1.21 0.29 -0.44
N GLY A 178 1.79 -0.14 0.69
CA GLY A 178 3.15 0.22 1.09
C GLY A 178 3.26 1.46 1.97
N ALA A 179 2.14 2.08 2.36
CA ALA A 179 2.14 3.19 3.32
C ALA A 179 2.45 2.68 4.73
N MET A 180 3.24 3.44 5.51
CA MET A 180 3.83 3.00 6.77
C MET A 180 3.59 3.96 7.93
N GLY A 181 3.74 3.42 9.15
CA GLY A 181 3.71 4.19 10.38
C GLY A 181 2.33 4.72 10.73
N GLN A 182 2.28 5.62 11.71
CA GLN A 182 1.02 6.11 12.25
C GLN A 182 0.32 7.13 11.32
N CYS A 183 1.07 7.79 10.45
CA CYS A 183 0.57 8.75 9.47
C CYS A 183 0.49 8.19 8.05
N GLN A 184 0.75 6.90 7.86
CA GLN A 184 0.63 6.19 6.58
C GLN A 184 1.36 6.87 5.42
N PHE A 185 2.61 7.28 5.65
CA PHE A 185 3.45 7.84 4.60
C PHE A 185 4.02 6.75 3.69
N MET A 186 4.16 7.12 2.42
CA MET A 186 4.88 6.29 1.44
C MET A 186 6.39 6.37 1.69
N PRO A 187 7.19 5.38 1.26
CA PRO A 187 8.65 5.41 1.43
C PRO A 187 9.33 6.66 0.86
N SER A 188 8.72 7.35 -0.10
CA SER A 188 9.25 8.57 -0.71
C SER A 188 8.98 9.85 0.08
N SER A 189 8.23 9.79 1.19
CA SER A 189 7.79 10.99 1.92
C SER A 189 8.80 11.48 2.94
#